data_031ae4cdd3d500faa2d4dc1a3521a625
#
_entry.id   031ae4cdd3d500faa2d4dc1a3521a625
#
_cell.length_a   1.000
_cell.length_b   1.000
_cell.length_c   1.000
_cell.angle_alpha   90.00
_cell.angle_beta   90.00
_cell.angle_gamma   90.00
#
_symmetry.space_group_name_H-M   'P 1'
#
loop_
_entity.id
_entity.type
_entity.pdbx_description
1 polymer ?
#
loop_
_entity_poly.entity_id
_entity_poly.type
_entity_poly.pdbx_seq_one_letter_code
_entity_poly.pdbx_strand_id
1 'polypeptide(L)'
;MSQAFEESKTFINPLELPYQDPLTTPLDELDVARPQLFEKDEHWAYFERLRKEAPVHYCKDSAFGPYWSISSYKHIKEVDQTHNIFSSEPAITIDDQDADFKLPMFIAMDQPKHDEQRKVVQPAVVPRNLQKFESVIRERTCSILDEIPHNEEFDWVDKVSIELTTMMLATIFGFPMEERRKLTYWSDVATGGVFKDFSEESQQQAQAELINCLTAFTEIWHDRVKNPGEFDMITMLAHNETTKDMVNDPMEYLGNLLLLIVGGNDTTRNSMTGSVYALNKYMSEYDKLRADESLIPNMVAEVIRWQTPLAHMRRKAKQDVELNGKLIKAGDKVVMWYVSGNRDETVFEDPHRLIIDRKNARQHISFGFGIHRCMGNRLAEMQLKILWEEAQKRFKFIEVMGEPERSQSVFVKGYNNMSVRVQRK
;
A
#
# COMPACT_ATOMS: atom_id res chain seq x y z
N MET A 1 47.10 2.35 -11.29
CA MET A 1 46.66 2.34 -9.89
C MET A 1 45.76 3.56 -9.69
N SER A 2 44.48 3.39 -9.83
CA SER A 2 43.48 4.41 -9.51
C SER A 2 42.68 3.80 -8.34
N GLN A 3 43.00 4.28 -7.13
CA GLN A 3 42.12 4.02 -5.98
C GLN A 3 40.89 4.90 -6.16
N ALA A 4 39.76 4.27 -6.54
CA ALA A 4 38.46 4.87 -6.38
C ALA A 4 38.22 4.97 -4.86
N PHE A 5 38.18 6.18 -4.34
CA PHE A 5 37.62 6.46 -3.03
C PHE A 5 36.13 6.12 -3.13
N GLU A 6 35.72 4.99 -2.58
CA GLU A 6 34.33 4.80 -2.13
C GLU A 6 34.13 5.80 -0.99
N GLU A 7 33.47 6.92 -1.27
CA GLU A 7 32.89 7.75 -0.24
C GLU A 7 31.91 6.87 0.54
N SER A 8 32.25 6.50 1.74
CA SER A 8 31.33 5.84 2.66
C SER A 8 30.15 6.79 2.84
N LYS A 9 29.01 6.49 2.22
CA LYS A 9 27.77 7.23 2.45
C LYS A 9 27.47 7.16 3.95
N THR A 10 27.59 8.27 4.64
CA THR A 10 27.18 8.37 6.05
C THR A 10 25.69 8.02 6.09
N PHE A 11 25.34 6.97 6.82
CA PHE A 11 23.95 6.60 7.03
C PHE A 11 23.24 7.74 7.75
N ILE A 12 22.18 8.27 7.14
CA ILE A 12 21.30 9.28 7.71
C ILE A 12 20.04 8.57 8.19
N ASN A 13 19.80 8.54 9.50
CA ASN A 13 18.60 7.96 10.06
C ASN A 13 17.37 8.81 9.66
N PRO A 14 16.46 8.30 8.82
CA PRO A 14 15.28 9.06 8.39
C PRO A 14 14.34 9.42 9.54
N LEU A 15 14.45 8.75 10.69
CA LEU A 15 13.63 9.02 11.88
C LEU A 15 14.15 10.19 12.73
N GLU A 16 15.37 10.69 12.48
CA GLU A 16 16.01 11.74 13.27
C GLU A 16 16.22 13.05 12.49
N LEU A 17 15.56 13.18 11.33
CA LEU A 17 15.70 14.36 10.48
C LEU A 17 15.14 15.62 11.17
N PRO A 18 15.84 16.76 11.10
CA PRO A 18 15.36 18.01 11.69
C PRO A 18 14.07 18.49 11.00
N TYR A 19 13.21 19.17 11.76
CA TYR A 19 11.99 19.76 11.18
C TYR A 19 12.34 20.75 10.07
N GLN A 20 11.56 20.72 8.99
CA GLN A 20 11.57 21.71 7.92
C GLN A 20 10.18 22.39 7.87
N ASP A 21 10.16 23.71 7.89
CA ASP A 21 8.92 24.45 7.69
C ASP A 21 8.54 24.41 6.19
N PRO A 22 7.37 23.84 5.83
CA PRO A 22 6.97 23.73 4.43
C PRO A 22 6.80 25.08 3.72
N LEU A 23 6.63 26.18 4.44
CA LEU A 23 6.39 27.51 3.87
C LEU A 23 7.68 28.32 3.68
N THR A 24 8.67 28.14 4.53
CA THR A 24 9.88 28.98 4.57
C THR A 24 11.16 28.28 4.14
N THR A 25 11.20 26.94 4.23
CA THR A 25 12.36 26.17 3.73
C THR A 25 12.56 26.40 2.22
N PRO A 26 13.77 26.71 1.74
CA PRO A 26 14.04 26.78 0.31
C PRO A 26 13.61 25.53 -0.44
N LEU A 27 13.08 25.68 -1.67
CA LEU A 27 12.56 24.53 -2.43
C LEU A 27 13.65 23.47 -2.69
N ASP A 28 14.86 23.87 -2.96
CA ASP A 28 15.99 22.99 -3.23
C ASP A 28 16.47 22.19 -1.99
N GLU A 29 16.04 22.60 -0.80
CA GLU A 29 16.28 21.90 0.47
C GLU A 29 15.08 21.10 0.96
N LEU A 30 13.90 21.29 0.35
CA LEU A 30 12.63 20.72 0.83
C LEU A 30 12.54 19.23 0.50
N ASP A 31 12.54 18.37 1.54
CA ASP A 31 12.35 16.93 1.43
C ASP A 31 11.05 16.49 2.12
N VAL A 32 10.12 15.92 1.36
CA VAL A 32 8.85 15.37 1.89
C VAL A 32 8.99 13.90 2.30
N ALA A 33 10.07 13.23 1.93
CA ALA A 33 10.31 11.82 2.27
C ALA A 33 10.79 11.67 3.73
N ARG A 34 9.93 12.06 4.68
CA ARG A 34 10.19 12.06 6.12
C ARG A 34 9.11 11.28 6.84
N PRO A 35 9.38 10.10 7.41
CA PRO A 35 8.39 9.25 8.06
C PRO A 35 7.56 9.96 9.14
N GLN A 36 8.18 10.89 9.89
CA GLN A 36 7.51 11.66 10.94
C GLN A 36 6.38 12.56 10.42
N LEU A 37 6.48 13.05 9.18
CA LEU A 37 5.42 13.86 8.57
C LEU A 37 4.17 13.01 8.31
N PHE A 38 4.34 11.74 7.96
CA PHE A 38 3.22 10.82 7.71
C PHE A 38 2.60 10.34 9.02
N GLU A 39 3.41 10.04 10.04
CA GLU A 39 2.95 9.70 11.38
C GLU A 39 2.10 10.81 12.00
N LYS A 40 2.54 12.08 11.86
CA LYS A 40 1.84 13.26 12.39
C LYS A 40 0.74 13.80 11.49
N ASP A 41 0.54 13.24 10.29
CA ASP A 41 -0.39 13.73 9.26
C ASP A 41 -0.09 15.18 8.80
N GLU A 42 1.19 15.58 8.81
CA GLU A 42 1.68 16.96 8.52
C GLU A 42 2.23 17.14 7.10
N HIS A 43 2.31 16.08 6.30
CA HIS A 43 2.88 16.11 4.93
C HIS A 43 2.06 16.95 3.92
N TRP A 44 0.85 17.36 4.26
CA TRP A 44 -0.08 18.02 3.32
C TRP A 44 0.42 19.36 2.82
N ALA A 45 0.93 20.23 3.69
CA ALA A 45 1.44 21.54 3.33
C ALA A 45 2.67 21.48 2.42
N TYR A 46 3.52 20.45 2.59
CA TYR A 46 4.67 20.18 1.72
C TYR A 46 4.20 19.84 0.30
N PHE A 47 3.25 18.95 0.16
CA PHE A 47 2.73 18.55 -1.14
C PHE A 47 1.92 19.67 -1.81
N GLU A 48 1.17 20.45 -1.06
CA GLU A 48 0.45 21.60 -1.60
C GLU A 48 1.42 22.61 -2.22
N ARG A 49 2.50 22.93 -1.51
CA ARG A 49 3.55 23.80 -2.03
C ARG A 49 4.24 23.21 -3.25
N LEU A 50 4.64 21.94 -3.19
CA LEU A 50 5.29 21.26 -4.31
C LEU A 50 4.38 21.23 -5.55
N ARG A 51 3.09 20.95 -5.44
CA ARG A 51 2.18 20.98 -6.58
C ARG A 51 2.10 22.35 -7.24
N LYS A 52 2.13 23.42 -6.43
CA LYS A 52 2.00 24.82 -6.91
C LYS A 52 3.29 25.36 -7.52
N GLU A 53 4.42 25.14 -6.85
CA GLU A 53 5.68 25.79 -7.18
C GLU A 53 6.65 24.89 -7.98
N ALA A 54 6.68 23.59 -7.69
CA ALA A 54 7.60 22.63 -8.28
C ALA A 54 7.00 21.22 -8.39
N PRO A 55 6.00 20.97 -9.26
CA PRO A 55 5.32 19.67 -9.36
C PRO A 55 6.23 18.52 -9.83
N VAL A 56 7.37 18.85 -10.43
CA VAL A 56 8.50 17.98 -10.73
C VAL A 56 9.72 18.59 -10.04
N HIS A 57 10.07 18.08 -8.87
CA HIS A 57 11.06 18.65 -7.96
C HIS A 57 12.23 17.69 -7.76
N TYR A 58 13.47 18.20 -7.84
CA TYR A 58 14.66 17.41 -7.54
C TYR A 58 15.06 17.61 -6.08
N CYS A 59 14.94 16.56 -5.29
CA CYS A 59 15.44 16.51 -3.92
C CYS A 59 16.86 15.94 -3.94
N LYS A 60 17.84 16.80 -3.70
CA LYS A 60 19.27 16.44 -3.75
C LYS A 60 19.72 15.73 -2.49
N ASP A 61 19.28 16.24 -1.35
CA ASP A 61 19.73 15.81 -0.03
C ASP A 61 18.57 15.16 0.72
N SER A 62 18.44 13.84 0.58
CA SER A 62 17.45 13.02 1.28
C SER A 62 18.14 11.85 1.99
N ALA A 63 17.55 11.39 3.10
CA ALA A 63 17.96 10.16 3.77
C ALA A 63 17.91 8.93 2.84
N PHE A 64 17.07 8.98 1.81
CA PHE A 64 16.89 7.93 0.80
C PHE A 64 17.78 8.14 -0.45
N GLY A 65 18.73 9.06 -0.39
CA GLY A 65 19.51 9.51 -1.54
C GLY A 65 18.75 10.44 -2.47
N PRO A 66 19.39 11.00 -3.51
CA PRO A 66 18.77 11.96 -4.42
C PRO A 66 17.64 11.32 -5.23
N TYR A 67 16.55 12.08 -5.44
CA TYR A 67 15.40 11.62 -6.22
C TYR A 67 14.59 12.79 -6.82
N TRP A 68 13.83 12.49 -7.87
CA TRP A 68 12.81 13.36 -8.41
C TRP A 68 11.48 13.11 -7.71
N SER A 69 10.94 14.13 -7.05
CA SER A 69 9.63 14.14 -6.38
C SER A 69 8.55 14.58 -7.38
N ILE A 70 7.65 13.67 -7.76
CA ILE A 70 6.54 13.96 -8.67
C ILE A 70 5.26 14.08 -7.83
N SER A 71 4.71 15.29 -7.72
CA SER A 71 3.63 15.60 -6.78
C SER A 71 2.28 15.88 -7.41
N SER A 72 2.19 16.30 -8.69
CA SER A 72 0.91 16.59 -9.33
C SER A 72 0.31 15.37 -10.02
N TYR A 73 -1.01 15.30 -10.04
CA TYR A 73 -1.80 14.22 -10.66
C TYR A 73 -1.40 13.95 -12.11
N LYS A 74 -1.28 15.00 -12.92
CA LYS A 74 -0.92 14.91 -14.34
C LYS A 74 0.42 14.22 -14.55
N HIS A 75 1.46 14.69 -13.84
CA HIS A 75 2.82 14.19 -14.07
C HIS A 75 3.01 12.80 -13.45
N ILE A 76 2.32 12.46 -12.34
CA ILE A 76 2.29 11.10 -11.80
C ILE A 76 1.73 10.14 -12.85
N LYS A 77 0.60 10.47 -13.47
CA LYS A 77 0.03 9.62 -14.53
C LYS A 77 0.95 9.47 -15.74
N GLU A 78 1.61 10.56 -16.14
CA GLU A 78 2.54 10.55 -17.25
C GLU A 78 3.71 9.59 -17.01
N VAL A 79 4.35 9.67 -15.84
CA VAL A 79 5.43 8.76 -15.45
C VAL A 79 4.94 7.32 -15.37
N ASP A 80 3.81 7.07 -14.71
CA ASP A 80 3.29 5.71 -14.45
C ASP A 80 2.82 5.00 -15.75
N GLN A 81 2.36 5.77 -16.75
CA GLN A 81 1.93 5.24 -18.04
C GLN A 81 3.09 4.99 -19.01
N THR A 82 4.23 5.65 -18.83
CA THR A 82 5.35 5.65 -19.79
C THR A 82 6.43 4.65 -19.38
N HIS A 83 6.04 3.38 -19.17
CA HIS A 83 6.90 2.30 -18.69
C HIS A 83 8.11 1.98 -19.61
N ASN A 84 8.08 2.35 -20.87
CA ASN A 84 9.21 2.22 -21.77
C ASN A 84 10.35 3.20 -21.47
N ILE A 85 10.05 4.32 -20.78
CA ILE A 85 11.03 5.33 -20.34
C ILE A 85 11.30 5.19 -18.83
N PHE A 86 10.26 4.92 -18.04
CA PHE A 86 10.35 4.82 -16.59
C PHE A 86 10.17 3.37 -16.13
N SER A 87 11.31 2.72 -15.86
CA SER A 87 11.38 1.33 -15.39
C SER A 87 10.87 1.18 -13.96
N SER A 88 10.25 0.05 -13.67
CA SER A 88 9.92 -0.34 -12.29
C SER A 88 11.09 -1.03 -11.57
N GLU A 89 12.13 -1.41 -12.30
CA GLU A 89 13.32 -2.05 -11.73
C GLU A 89 14.27 -1.05 -11.05
N PRO A 90 14.98 -1.46 -9.98
CA PRO A 90 14.86 -2.76 -9.28
C PRO A 90 13.88 -2.74 -8.10
N ALA A 91 13.28 -1.59 -7.77
CA ALA A 91 12.44 -1.41 -6.60
C ALA A 91 11.30 -0.42 -6.84
N ILE A 92 10.20 -0.60 -6.11
CA ILE A 92 9.01 0.26 -6.16
C ILE A 92 8.91 1.24 -4.98
N THR A 93 9.74 1.04 -3.94
CA THR A 93 9.87 1.94 -2.79
C THR A 93 10.97 2.96 -3.01
N ILE A 94 10.94 4.06 -2.26
CA ILE A 94 11.97 5.11 -2.34
C ILE A 94 13.35 4.59 -1.92
N ASP A 95 13.38 3.61 -1.00
CA ASP A 95 14.60 2.96 -0.55
C ASP A 95 15.27 2.18 -1.67
N ASP A 96 16.59 2.10 -1.61
CA ASP A 96 17.33 1.14 -2.40
C ASP A 96 17.36 -0.22 -1.67
N GLN A 97 17.21 -1.32 -2.42
CA GLN A 97 17.29 -2.66 -1.84
C GLN A 97 18.70 -2.95 -1.34
N ASP A 98 18.77 -3.72 -0.24
CA ASP A 98 20.03 -4.30 0.21
C ASP A 98 20.68 -5.12 -0.90
N ALA A 99 21.98 -4.90 -1.12
CA ALA A 99 22.72 -5.57 -2.18
C ALA A 99 22.78 -7.10 -1.98
N ASP A 100 22.79 -7.54 -0.72
CA ASP A 100 22.92 -8.93 -0.33
C ASP A 100 21.56 -9.62 -0.08
N PHE A 101 20.45 -8.84 0.03
CA PHE A 101 19.10 -9.35 0.23
C PHE A 101 18.12 -8.77 -0.78
N LYS A 102 18.32 -9.09 -2.06
CA LYS A 102 17.42 -8.65 -3.13
C LYS A 102 16.20 -9.52 -3.22
N LEU A 103 15.04 -8.88 -3.33
CA LEU A 103 13.73 -9.52 -3.47
C LEU A 103 13.12 -9.18 -4.85
N PRO A 104 13.46 -9.93 -5.90
CA PRO A 104 12.81 -9.76 -7.20
C PRO A 104 11.31 -10.06 -7.08
N MET A 105 10.47 -9.13 -7.59
CA MET A 105 9.02 -9.29 -7.58
C MET A 105 8.43 -8.68 -8.86
N PHE A 106 7.37 -9.27 -9.41
CA PHE A 106 6.89 -8.86 -10.74
C PHE A 106 6.46 -7.39 -10.83
N ILE A 107 6.02 -6.75 -9.73
CA ILE A 107 5.70 -5.31 -9.72
C ILE A 107 6.94 -4.43 -9.90
N ALA A 108 8.13 -4.96 -9.56
CA ALA A 108 9.43 -4.32 -9.74
C ALA A 108 10.20 -4.90 -10.95
N MET A 109 9.50 -5.42 -11.94
CA MET A 109 10.04 -5.94 -13.19
C MET A 109 9.47 -5.17 -14.37
N ASP A 110 10.26 -5.09 -15.44
CA ASP A 110 9.82 -4.60 -16.75
C ASP A 110 9.28 -5.75 -17.61
N GLN A 111 8.66 -5.41 -18.75
CA GLN A 111 8.26 -6.38 -19.76
C GLN A 111 9.49 -7.05 -20.41
N PRO A 112 9.43 -8.33 -20.81
CA PRO A 112 8.26 -9.21 -20.84
C PRO A 112 7.98 -9.95 -19.51
N LYS A 113 8.97 -10.07 -18.62
CA LYS A 113 8.90 -10.89 -17.40
C LYS A 113 7.74 -10.47 -16.48
N HIS A 114 7.51 -9.15 -16.33
CA HIS A 114 6.35 -8.62 -15.62
C HIS A 114 5.03 -9.23 -16.13
N ASP A 115 4.80 -9.19 -17.45
CA ASP A 115 3.53 -9.62 -18.04
C ASP A 115 3.34 -11.14 -17.90
N GLU A 116 4.41 -11.91 -18.04
CA GLU A 116 4.41 -13.35 -17.90
C GLU A 116 3.96 -13.78 -16.49
N GLN A 117 4.58 -13.23 -15.46
CA GLN A 117 4.25 -13.56 -14.08
C GLN A 117 2.89 -13.01 -13.66
N ARG A 118 2.57 -11.77 -14.03
CA ARG A 118 1.28 -11.16 -13.73
C ARG A 118 0.10 -11.95 -14.28
N LYS A 119 0.22 -12.49 -15.50
CA LYS A 119 -0.81 -13.33 -16.13
C LYS A 119 -1.17 -14.56 -15.32
N VAL A 120 -0.20 -15.13 -14.60
CA VAL A 120 -0.44 -16.34 -13.80
C VAL A 120 -1.34 -16.08 -12.61
N VAL A 121 -1.11 -14.96 -11.90
CA VAL A 121 -1.86 -14.63 -10.68
C VAL A 121 -3.15 -13.83 -10.96
N GLN A 122 -3.27 -13.20 -12.13
CA GLN A 122 -4.44 -12.41 -12.50
C GLN A 122 -5.77 -13.16 -12.44
N PRO A 123 -5.88 -14.46 -12.81
CA PRO A 123 -7.13 -15.21 -12.68
C PRO A 123 -7.70 -15.26 -11.27
N ALA A 124 -6.89 -15.14 -10.22
CA ALA A 124 -7.38 -15.11 -8.84
C ALA A 124 -8.35 -13.93 -8.57
N VAL A 125 -8.18 -12.83 -9.29
CA VAL A 125 -8.92 -11.58 -9.06
C VAL A 125 -9.82 -11.15 -10.21
N VAL A 126 -10.11 -12.05 -11.18
CA VAL A 126 -11.08 -11.76 -12.24
C VAL A 126 -12.52 -11.80 -11.71
N PRO A 127 -13.47 -11.07 -12.33
CA PRO A 127 -14.85 -10.94 -11.82
C PRO A 127 -15.55 -12.26 -11.51
N ARG A 128 -15.38 -13.29 -12.36
CA ARG A 128 -15.98 -14.62 -12.15
C ARG A 128 -15.52 -15.27 -10.83
N ASN A 129 -14.26 -15.13 -10.48
CA ASN A 129 -13.70 -15.70 -9.26
C ASN A 129 -14.02 -14.84 -8.04
N LEU A 130 -14.08 -13.50 -8.23
CA LEU A 130 -14.52 -12.58 -7.17
C LEU A 130 -15.94 -12.85 -6.68
N GLN A 131 -16.86 -13.30 -7.56
CA GLN A 131 -18.21 -13.70 -7.14
C GLN A 131 -18.20 -14.84 -6.10
N LYS A 132 -17.24 -15.75 -6.19
CA LYS A 132 -17.09 -16.84 -5.19
C LYS A 132 -16.61 -16.29 -3.85
N PHE A 133 -15.79 -15.23 -3.86
CA PHE A 133 -15.31 -14.62 -2.64
C PHE A 133 -16.35 -13.72 -1.95
N GLU A 134 -17.36 -13.21 -2.66
CA GLU A 134 -18.35 -12.32 -2.07
C GLU A 134 -19.05 -12.93 -0.86
N SER A 135 -19.53 -14.18 -0.99
CA SER A 135 -20.18 -14.90 0.10
C SER A 135 -19.22 -15.15 1.27
N VAL A 136 -17.98 -15.54 0.99
CA VAL A 136 -16.95 -15.79 1.99
C VAL A 136 -16.56 -14.52 2.74
N ILE A 137 -16.36 -13.40 2.00
CA ILE A 137 -16.08 -12.10 2.61
C ILE A 137 -17.22 -11.68 3.53
N ARG A 138 -18.47 -11.83 3.06
CA ARG A 138 -19.65 -11.44 3.84
C ARG A 138 -19.80 -12.28 5.10
N GLU A 139 -19.68 -13.59 5.00
CA GLU A 139 -19.72 -14.50 6.15
C GLU A 139 -18.69 -14.09 7.23
N ARG A 140 -17.43 -13.89 6.80
CA ARG A 140 -16.34 -13.50 7.73
C ARG A 140 -16.55 -12.12 8.32
N THR A 141 -16.98 -11.16 7.50
CA THR A 141 -17.33 -9.82 7.97
C THR A 141 -18.44 -9.90 9.03
N CYS A 142 -19.49 -10.70 8.78
CA CYS A 142 -20.57 -10.91 9.76
C CYS A 142 -20.02 -11.50 11.07
N SER A 143 -19.23 -12.59 11.00
CA SER A 143 -18.65 -13.21 12.19
C SER A 143 -17.83 -12.21 13.02
N ILE A 144 -16.94 -11.47 12.37
CA ILE A 144 -16.09 -10.46 13.04
C ILE A 144 -16.97 -9.39 13.71
N LEU A 145 -17.94 -8.81 12.97
CA LEU A 145 -18.77 -7.72 13.49
C LEU A 145 -19.75 -8.18 14.57
N ASP A 146 -20.11 -9.47 14.61
CA ASP A 146 -20.96 -10.05 15.64
C ASP A 146 -20.20 -10.32 16.95
N GLU A 147 -18.88 -10.53 16.89
CA GLU A 147 -18.02 -10.84 18.03
C GLU A 147 -17.39 -9.62 18.71
N ILE A 148 -17.37 -8.42 18.06
CA ILE A 148 -16.76 -7.24 18.67
C ILE A 148 -17.51 -6.75 19.91
N PRO A 149 -16.81 -6.13 20.90
CA PRO A 149 -17.41 -5.60 22.11
C PRO A 149 -18.51 -4.55 21.84
N HIS A 150 -19.49 -4.46 22.75
CA HIS A 150 -20.59 -3.50 22.69
C HIS A 150 -20.47 -2.46 23.76
N ASN A 151 -20.60 -1.19 23.41
CA ASN A 151 -20.52 -0.05 24.33
C ASN A 151 -19.21 0.02 25.14
N GLU A 152 -18.22 -0.76 24.73
CA GLU A 152 -16.86 -0.78 25.28
C GLU A 152 -15.88 -0.31 24.22
N GLU A 153 -14.75 0.21 24.67
CA GLU A 153 -13.67 0.61 23.77
C GLU A 153 -12.85 -0.61 23.35
N PHE A 154 -12.51 -0.66 22.06
CA PHE A 154 -11.62 -1.67 21.50
C PHE A 154 -10.85 -1.13 20.31
N ASP A 155 -9.76 -1.79 19.95
CA ASP A 155 -8.98 -1.44 18.78
C ASP A 155 -9.60 -1.99 17.49
N TRP A 156 -10.07 -1.07 16.62
CA TRP A 156 -10.63 -1.42 15.32
C TRP A 156 -9.62 -2.03 14.37
N VAL A 157 -8.34 -1.58 14.43
CA VAL A 157 -7.27 -2.10 13.58
C VAL A 157 -7.08 -3.58 13.84
N ASP A 158 -6.91 -3.96 15.11
CA ASP A 158 -6.70 -5.35 15.53
C ASP A 158 -7.94 -6.23 15.32
N LYS A 159 -9.12 -5.79 15.84
CA LYS A 159 -10.30 -6.64 15.92
C LYS A 159 -11.08 -6.76 14.62
N VAL A 160 -10.96 -5.79 13.71
CA VAL A 160 -11.75 -5.78 12.47
C VAL A 160 -10.85 -5.79 11.23
N SER A 161 -9.99 -4.77 11.08
CA SER A 161 -9.28 -4.57 9.80
C SER A 161 -8.25 -5.66 9.55
N ILE A 162 -7.43 -6.02 10.55
CA ILE A 162 -6.44 -7.10 10.46
C ILE A 162 -7.16 -8.46 10.34
N GLU A 163 -8.19 -8.72 11.14
CA GLU A 163 -8.90 -10.00 11.08
C GLU A 163 -9.46 -10.28 9.69
N LEU A 164 -10.18 -9.30 9.11
CA LEU A 164 -10.79 -9.51 7.80
C LEU A 164 -9.73 -9.70 6.71
N THR A 165 -8.69 -8.87 6.68
CA THR A 165 -7.64 -8.98 5.64
C THR A 165 -6.84 -10.27 5.76
N THR A 166 -6.47 -10.70 6.96
CA THR A 166 -5.72 -11.96 7.17
C THR A 166 -6.53 -13.20 6.83
N MET A 167 -7.82 -13.22 7.19
CA MET A 167 -8.71 -14.31 6.80
C MET A 167 -8.83 -14.43 5.29
N MET A 168 -8.90 -13.30 4.59
CA MET A 168 -8.98 -13.29 3.12
C MET A 168 -7.67 -13.72 2.48
N LEU A 169 -6.53 -13.25 2.97
CA LEU A 169 -5.22 -13.68 2.49
C LEU A 169 -5.00 -15.19 2.70
N ALA A 170 -5.30 -15.70 3.90
CA ALA A 170 -5.20 -17.12 4.19
C ALA A 170 -6.01 -17.96 3.20
N THR A 171 -7.22 -17.51 2.85
CA THR A 171 -8.05 -18.17 1.83
C THR A 171 -7.44 -18.11 0.43
N ILE A 172 -6.95 -16.93 0.03
CA ILE A 172 -6.39 -16.72 -1.32
C ILE A 172 -5.11 -17.54 -1.52
N PHE A 173 -4.28 -17.64 -0.48
CA PHE A 173 -3.04 -18.41 -0.54
C PHE A 173 -3.19 -19.91 -0.24
N GLY A 174 -4.32 -20.34 0.33
CA GLY A 174 -4.46 -21.67 0.91
C GLY A 174 -3.59 -21.87 2.15
N PHE A 175 -3.34 -20.78 2.90
CA PHE A 175 -2.56 -20.75 4.13
C PHE A 175 -3.40 -21.21 5.33
N PRO A 176 -2.81 -21.92 6.34
CA PRO A 176 -3.54 -22.37 7.52
C PRO A 176 -4.27 -21.20 8.23
N MET A 177 -5.58 -21.38 8.45
CA MET A 177 -6.42 -20.28 9.00
C MET A 177 -6.06 -19.92 10.44
N GLU A 178 -5.64 -20.90 11.23
CA GLU A 178 -5.15 -20.77 12.60
C GLU A 178 -3.87 -19.95 12.70
N GLU A 179 -3.05 -19.96 11.65
CA GLU A 179 -1.78 -19.24 11.59
C GLU A 179 -1.87 -17.91 10.81
N ARG A 180 -3.05 -17.51 10.35
CA ARG A 180 -3.28 -16.35 9.48
C ARG A 180 -2.58 -15.06 9.94
N ARG A 181 -2.44 -14.86 11.26
CA ARG A 181 -1.78 -13.66 11.83
C ARG A 181 -0.30 -13.53 11.45
N LYS A 182 0.35 -14.63 11.09
CA LYS A 182 1.72 -14.60 10.54
C LYS A 182 1.79 -13.79 9.24
N LEU A 183 0.72 -13.79 8.42
CA LEU A 183 0.67 -13.03 7.17
C LEU A 183 0.75 -11.52 7.44
N THR A 184 0.03 -11.01 8.45
CA THR A 184 0.15 -9.61 8.85
C THR A 184 1.53 -9.31 9.44
N TYR A 185 2.05 -10.19 10.30
CA TYR A 185 3.37 -10.01 10.88
C TYR A 185 4.47 -9.91 9.81
N TRP A 186 4.50 -10.81 8.83
CA TRP A 186 5.45 -10.76 7.73
C TRP A 186 5.26 -9.55 6.82
N SER A 187 4.01 -9.08 6.65
CA SER A 187 3.71 -7.82 5.97
C SER A 187 4.34 -6.63 6.69
N ASP A 188 4.14 -6.55 8.00
CA ASP A 188 4.68 -5.48 8.85
C ASP A 188 6.22 -5.53 8.90
N VAL A 189 6.82 -6.73 8.91
CA VAL A 189 8.28 -6.89 8.77
C VAL A 189 8.78 -6.37 7.43
N ALA A 190 8.14 -6.77 6.32
CA ALA A 190 8.54 -6.39 4.97
C ALA A 190 8.42 -4.88 4.70
N THR A 191 7.53 -4.19 5.41
CA THR A 191 7.29 -2.74 5.27
C THR A 191 7.99 -1.89 6.34
N GLY A 192 8.85 -2.51 7.18
CA GLY A 192 9.61 -1.81 8.23
C GLY A 192 8.77 -1.42 9.47
N GLY A 193 7.60 -2.01 9.63
CA GLY A 193 6.70 -1.72 10.76
C GLY A 193 7.13 -2.35 12.08
N VAL A 194 7.92 -3.43 12.05
CA VAL A 194 8.34 -4.17 13.25
C VAL A 194 9.73 -3.72 13.73
N PHE A 195 10.74 -3.76 12.85
CA PHE A 195 12.11 -3.41 13.16
C PHE A 195 12.36 -1.98 12.68
N LYS A 196 12.28 -1.00 13.61
CA LYS A 196 12.20 0.42 13.25
C LYS A 196 13.52 1.20 13.42
N ASP A 197 14.53 0.62 14.05
CA ASP A 197 15.74 1.36 14.44
C ASP A 197 16.84 1.41 13.36
N PHE A 198 16.62 0.75 12.22
CA PHE A 198 17.57 0.66 11.10
C PHE A 198 18.95 0.11 11.46
N SER A 199 19.13 -0.52 12.64
CA SER A 199 20.37 -1.18 13.03
C SER A 199 20.63 -2.42 12.17
N GLU A 200 21.90 -2.82 12.07
CA GLU A 200 22.27 -4.08 11.39
C GLU A 200 21.59 -5.29 12.05
N GLU A 201 21.46 -5.27 13.39
CA GLU A 201 20.77 -6.33 14.14
C GLU A 201 19.29 -6.42 13.76
N SER A 202 18.58 -5.29 13.71
CA SER A 202 17.17 -5.23 13.27
C SER A 202 17.00 -5.66 11.82
N GLN A 203 17.90 -5.29 10.93
CA GLN A 203 17.89 -5.75 9.55
C GLN A 203 18.08 -7.27 9.44
N GLN A 204 19.04 -7.84 10.18
CA GLN A 204 19.26 -9.28 10.22
C GLN A 204 18.05 -10.05 10.78
N GLN A 205 17.41 -9.52 11.82
CA GLN A 205 16.19 -10.08 12.39
C GLN A 205 15.03 -10.04 11.39
N ALA A 206 14.85 -8.93 10.69
CA ALA A 206 13.85 -8.80 9.64
C ALA A 206 14.09 -9.83 8.51
N GLN A 207 15.32 -9.95 8.03
CA GLN A 207 15.68 -10.93 7.01
C GLN A 207 15.41 -12.37 7.48
N ALA A 208 15.74 -12.71 8.73
CA ALA A 208 15.47 -14.03 9.30
C ALA A 208 13.96 -14.33 9.33
N GLU A 209 13.12 -13.36 9.70
CA GLU A 209 11.66 -13.52 9.70
C GLU A 209 11.10 -13.67 8.28
N LEU A 210 11.64 -12.99 7.29
CA LEU A 210 11.24 -13.16 5.90
C LEU A 210 11.66 -14.55 5.35
N ILE A 211 12.77 -15.11 5.81
CA ILE A 211 13.16 -16.49 5.51
C ILE A 211 12.22 -17.51 6.18
N ASN A 212 11.69 -17.22 7.39
CA ASN A 212 10.63 -18.03 8.00
C ASN A 212 9.35 -18.03 7.13
N CYS A 213 8.99 -16.87 6.55
CA CYS A 213 7.89 -16.80 5.58
C CYS A 213 8.15 -17.70 4.36
N LEU A 214 9.34 -17.58 3.76
CA LEU A 214 9.74 -18.43 2.63
C LEU A 214 9.63 -19.93 2.96
N THR A 215 10.11 -20.33 4.14
CA THR A 215 10.06 -21.74 4.58
C THR A 215 8.62 -22.23 4.67
N ALA A 216 7.75 -21.49 5.35
CA ALA A 216 6.34 -21.85 5.50
C ALA A 216 5.63 -22.00 4.14
N PHE A 217 5.86 -21.07 3.23
CA PHE A 217 5.24 -21.13 1.90
C PHE A 217 5.88 -22.18 0.98
N THR A 218 7.15 -22.54 1.18
CA THR A 218 7.79 -23.65 0.45
C THR A 218 7.18 -24.99 0.85
N GLU A 219 6.83 -25.19 2.12
CA GLU A 219 6.11 -26.38 2.58
C GLU A 219 4.72 -26.46 1.94
N ILE A 220 3.97 -25.35 1.91
CA ILE A 220 2.67 -25.27 1.23
C ILE A 220 2.83 -25.56 -0.26
N TRP A 221 3.86 -25.01 -0.93
CA TRP A 221 4.14 -25.27 -2.34
C TRP A 221 4.30 -26.77 -2.62
N HIS A 222 5.15 -27.45 -1.85
CA HIS A 222 5.38 -28.88 -2.02
C HIS A 222 4.14 -29.75 -1.73
N ASP A 223 3.29 -29.31 -0.81
CA ASP A 223 1.98 -29.94 -0.61
C ASP A 223 1.09 -29.72 -1.84
N ARG A 224 0.97 -28.49 -2.35
CA ARG A 224 0.11 -28.15 -3.51
C ARG A 224 0.54 -28.80 -4.82
N VAL A 225 1.83 -29.06 -5.00
CA VAL A 225 2.32 -29.88 -6.14
C VAL A 225 1.72 -31.29 -6.13
N LYS A 226 1.54 -31.88 -4.93
CA LYS A 226 1.01 -33.27 -4.76
C LYS A 226 -0.52 -33.25 -4.59
N ASN A 227 -1.04 -32.28 -3.88
CA ASN A 227 -2.42 -32.16 -3.46
C ASN A 227 -2.96 -30.77 -3.85
N PRO A 228 -3.29 -30.53 -5.13
CA PRO A 228 -3.75 -29.22 -5.57
C PRO A 228 -5.03 -28.83 -4.83
N GLY A 229 -5.06 -27.59 -4.30
CA GLY A 229 -6.26 -27.00 -3.75
C GLY A 229 -7.31 -26.69 -4.83
N GLU A 230 -8.57 -26.56 -4.43
CA GLU A 230 -9.64 -26.24 -5.39
C GLU A 230 -9.41 -24.91 -6.11
N PHE A 231 -8.95 -23.90 -5.37
CA PHE A 231 -8.70 -22.56 -5.88
C PHE A 231 -7.88 -21.72 -4.89
N ASP A 232 -6.57 -21.88 -4.92
CA ASP A 232 -5.63 -21.03 -4.19
C ASP A 232 -4.47 -20.59 -5.09
N MET A 233 -3.81 -19.51 -4.69
CA MET A 233 -2.76 -18.88 -5.48
C MET A 233 -1.50 -19.74 -5.57
N ILE A 234 -1.15 -20.47 -4.50
CA ILE A 234 0.02 -21.35 -4.51
C ILE A 234 -0.19 -22.51 -5.48
N THR A 235 -1.39 -23.12 -5.51
CA THR A 235 -1.74 -24.12 -6.52
C THR A 235 -1.60 -23.56 -7.93
N MET A 236 -2.09 -22.33 -8.17
CA MET A 236 -2.00 -21.69 -9.49
C MET A 236 -0.55 -21.46 -9.92
N LEU A 237 0.31 -20.97 -9.02
CA LEU A 237 1.74 -20.78 -9.29
C LEU A 237 2.47 -22.10 -9.53
N ALA A 238 2.22 -23.12 -8.70
CA ALA A 238 2.91 -24.40 -8.74
C ALA A 238 2.59 -25.25 -9.99
N HIS A 239 1.41 -25.05 -10.59
CA HIS A 239 0.95 -25.83 -11.75
C HIS A 239 0.96 -25.07 -13.08
N ASN A 240 1.39 -23.80 -13.12
CA ASN A 240 1.50 -23.04 -14.36
C ASN A 240 2.88 -23.20 -14.97
N GLU A 241 2.96 -23.48 -16.28
CA GLU A 241 4.21 -23.72 -17.01
C GLU A 241 5.23 -22.57 -16.88
N THR A 242 4.77 -21.33 -16.70
CA THR A 242 5.65 -20.14 -16.56
C THR A 242 6.24 -19.99 -15.16
N THR A 243 5.58 -20.52 -14.13
CA THR A 243 5.94 -20.27 -12.72
C THR A 243 6.20 -21.54 -11.89
N LYS A 244 5.97 -22.73 -12.45
CA LYS A 244 6.14 -24.00 -11.74
C LYS A 244 7.55 -24.24 -11.16
N ASP A 245 8.55 -23.57 -11.70
CA ASP A 245 9.93 -23.64 -11.26
C ASP A 245 10.34 -22.45 -10.37
N MET A 246 9.43 -21.52 -10.05
CA MET A 246 9.72 -20.31 -9.27
C MET A 246 10.26 -20.64 -7.87
N VAL A 247 9.81 -21.71 -7.25
CA VAL A 247 10.30 -22.18 -5.94
C VAL A 247 11.81 -22.51 -5.95
N ASN A 248 12.40 -22.78 -7.12
CA ASN A 248 13.83 -23.03 -7.30
C ASN A 248 14.68 -21.75 -7.30
N ASP A 249 14.05 -20.57 -7.40
CA ASP A 249 14.65 -19.27 -7.11
C ASP A 249 14.02 -18.70 -5.83
N PRO A 250 14.56 -19.03 -4.65
CA PRO A 250 13.93 -18.74 -3.37
C PRO A 250 13.67 -17.25 -3.14
N MET A 251 14.56 -16.37 -3.63
CA MET A 251 14.43 -14.93 -3.42
C MET A 251 13.36 -14.31 -4.34
N GLU A 252 13.23 -14.79 -5.57
CA GLU A 252 12.14 -14.39 -6.46
C GLU A 252 10.79 -14.91 -5.96
N TYR A 253 10.75 -16.14 -5.45
CA TYR A 253 9.55 -16.72 -4.85
C TYR A 253 9.13 -15.90 -3.61
N LEU A 254 10.06 -15.64 -2.69
CA LEU A 254 9.80 -14.79 -1.51
C LEU A 254 9.35 -13.38 -1.90
N GLY A 255 10.02 -12.74 -2.87
CA GLY A 255 9.66 -11.41 -3.33
C GLY A 255 8.21 -11.34 -3.85
N ASN A 256 7.80 -12.33 -4.66
CA ASN A 256 6.43 -12.40 -5.16
C ASN A 256 5.40 -12.73 -4.07
N LEU A 257 5.73 -13.57 -3.10
CA LEU A 257 4.88 -13.82 -1.93
C LEU A 257 4.64 -12.53 -1.13
N LEU A 258 5.73 -11.84 -0.78
CA LEU A 258 5.66 -10.59 -0.01
C LEU A 258 4.90 -9.49 -0.76
N LEU A 259 5.11 -9.37 -2.08
CA LEU A 259 4.31 -8.46 -2.92
C LEU A 259 2.81 -8.69 -2.74
N LEU A 260 2.38 -9.95 -2.79
CA LEU A 260 0.97 -10.31 -2.72
C LEU A 260 0.42 -10.21 -1.28
N ILE A 261 1.24 -10.53 -0.28
CA ILE A 261 0.89 -10.39 1.14
C ILE A 261 0.73 -8.91 1.50
N VAL A 262 1.74 -8.08 1.27
CA VAL A 262 1.71 -6.63 1.55
C VAL A 262 0.59 -5.94 0.77
N GLY A 263 0.48 -6.25 -0.53
CA GLY A 263 -0.55 -5.67 -1.39
C GLY A 263 -1.98 -6.00 -0.96
N GLY A 264 -2.22 -7.20 -0.44
CA GLY A 264 -3.55 -7.63 0.00
C GLY A 264 -3.87 -7.27 1.46
N ASN A 265 -2.86 -7.14 2.31
CA ASN A 265 -3.01 -6.83 3.73
C ASN A 265 -3.05 -5.32 3.99
N ASP A 266 -1.90 -4.64 3.82
CA ASP A 266 -1.72 -3.28 4.33
C ASP A 266 -2.63 -2.26 3.68
N THR A 267 -2.82 -2.35 2.37
CA THR A 267 -3.62 -1.38 1.64
C THR A 267 -5.09 -1.46 1.99
N THR A 268 -5.62 -2.67 2.12
CA THR A 268 -7.03 -2.93 2.43
C THR A 268 -7.31 -2.66 3.91
N ARG A 269 -6.45 -3.14 4.82
CA ARG A 269 -6.48 -2.88 6.27
C ARG A 269 -6.58 -1.38 6.54
N ASN A 270 -5.67 -0.61 5.96
CA ASN A 270 -5.59 0.84 6.18
C ASN A 270 -6.75 1.60 5.52
N SER A 271 -7.30 1.11 4.41
CA SER A 271 -8.50 1.67 3.81
C SER A 271 -9.75 1.41 4.67
N MET A 272 -9.88 0.23 5.26
CA MET A 272 -10.97 -0.11 6.20
C MET A 272 -10.91 0.80 7.44
N THR A 273 -9.76 0.89 8.08
CA THR A 273 -9.55 1.76 9.25
C THR A 273 -9.77 3.22 8.91
N GLY A 274 -9.16 3.68 7.81
CA GLY A 274 -9.29 5.05 7.33
C GLY A 274 -10.72 5.43 6.96
N SER A 275 -11.57 4.48 6.55
CA SER A 275 -12.98 4.74 6.28
C SER A 275 -13.76 5.14 7.53
N VAL A 276 -13.52 4.45 8.64
CA VAL A 276 -14.13 4.76 9.94
C VAL A 276 -13.64 6.11 10.45
N TYR A 277 -12.32 6.32 10.42
CA TYR A 277 -11.73 7.61 10.83
C TYR A 277 -12.26 8.79 9.99
N ALA A 278 -12.26 8.66 8.67
CA ALA A 278 -12.71 9.71 7.77
C ALA A 278 -14.18 10.08 7.98
N LEU A 279 -15.07 9.10 8.14
CA LEU A 279 -16.48 9.35 8.40
C LEU A 279 -16.69 10.02 9.76
N ASN A 280 -15.91 9.68 10.80
CA ASN A 280 -15.94 10.40 12.08
C ASN A 280 -15.42 11.85 11.96
N LYS A 281 -14.36 12.07 11.18
CA LYS A 281 -13.82 13.41 10.93
C LYS A 281 -14.82 14.30 10.16
N TYR A 282 -15.65 13.70 9.30
CA TYR A 282 -16.65 14.38 8.46
C TYR A 282 -18.06 13.86 8.74
N MET A 283 -18.59 14.18 9.92
CA MET A 283 -19.87 13.65 10.44
C MET A 283 -21.05 13.85 9.47
N SER A 284 -21.10 14.98 8.74
CA SER A 284 -22.16 15.19 7.73
C SER A 284 -22.14 14.14 6.61
N GLU A 285 -20.96 13.63 6.26
CA GLU A 285 -20.84 12.57 5.27
C GLU A 285 -21.26 11.22 5.85
N TYR A 286 -20.98 10.99 7.14
CA TYR A 286 -21.49 9.79 7.82
C TYR A 286 -23.02 9.82 7.93
N ASP A 287 -23.63 11.00 8.18
CA ASP A 287 -25.09 11.16 8.22
C ASP A 287 -25.72 10.88 6.85
N LYS A 288 -25.11 11.35 5.74
CA LYS A 288 -25.53 11.00 4.38
C LYS A 288 -25.51 9.48 4.17
N LEU A 289 -24.41 8.80 4.58
CA LEU A 289 -24.28 7.37 4.42
C LEU A 289 -25.35 6.61 5.20
N ARG A 290 -25.66 7.05 6.43
CA ARG A 290 -26.72 6.44 7.25
C ARG A 290 -28.11 6.64 6.68
N ALA A 291 -28.34 7.75 5.98
CA ALA A 291 -29.60 8.05 5.32
C ALA A 291 -29.78 7.32 4.00
N ASP A 292 -28.69 7.04 3.28
CA ASP A 292 -28.73 6.41 1.95
C ASP A 292 -27.56 5.43 1.76
N GLU A 293 -27.81 4.14 1.99
CA GLU A 293 -26.84 3.06 1.82
C GLU A 293 -26.41 2.86 0.34
N SER A 294 -27.16 3.39 -0.63
CA SER A 294 -26.78 3.32 -2.05
C SER A 294 -25.51 4.09 -2.37
N LEU A 295 -25.06 4.98 -1.46
CA LEU A 295 -23.82 5.72 -1.55
C LEU A 295 -22.57 4.87 -1.23
N ILE A 296 -22.71 3.67 -0.62
CA ILE A 296 -21.57 2.82 -0.22
C ILE A 296 -20.56 2.61 -1.38
N PRO A 297 -20.95 2.26 -2.61
CA PRO A 297 -19.97 2.02 -3.67
C PRO A 297 -19.17 3.27 -4.07
N ASN A 298 -19.78 4.46 -4.00
CA ASN A 298 -19.07 5.71 -4.29
C ASN A 298 -18.22 6.17 -3.10
N MET A 299 -18.75 6.01 -1.89
CA MET A 299 -18.02 6.24 -0.64
C MET A 299 -16.74 5.40 -0.58
N VAL A 300 -16.78 4.13 -1.00
CA VAL A 300 -15.58 3.26 -1.06
C VAL A 300 -14.51 3.87 -1.97
N ALA A 301 -14.87 4.33 -3.16
CA ALA A 301 -13.91 4.97 -4.07
C ALA A 301 -13.34 6.28 -3.48
N GLU A 302 -14.20 7.09 -2.84
CA GLU A 302 -13.78 8.33 -2.18
C GLU A 302 -12.88 8.07 -0.97
N VAL A 303 -13.17 7.04 -0.17
CA VAL A 303 -12.31 6.62 0.95
C VAL A 303 -10.93 6.20 0.43
N ILE A 304 -10.85 5.40 -0.63
CA ILE A 304 -9.58 4.98 -1.22
C ILE A 304 -8.79 6.18 -1.75
N ARG A 305 -9.47 7.18 -2.35
CA ARG A 305 -8.86 8.46 -2.71
C ARG A 305 -8.33 9.21 -1.49
N TRP A 306 -9.16 9.36 -0.47
CA TRP A 306 -8.86 10.17 0.72
C TRP A 306 -7.79 9.51 1.59
N GLN A 307 -7.84 8.21 1.78
CA GLN A 307 -6.85 7.45 2.55
C GLN A 307 -5.52 7.31 1.81
N THR A 308 -5.55 6.92 0.53
CA THR A 308 -4.34 6.62 -0.27
C THR A 308 -3.33 5.80 0.53
N PRO A 309 -3.60 4.51 0.78
CA PRO A 309 -2.85 3.71 1.76
C PRO A 309 -1.39 3.44 1.35
N LEU A 310 -1.06 3.46 0.05
CA LEU A 310 0.32 3.54 -0.44
C LEU A 310 0.60 4.97 -0.88
N ALA A 311 1.50 5.66 -0.17
CA ALA A 311 1.76 7.07 -0.40
C ALA A 311 2.49 7.33 -1.71
N HIS A 312 3.36 6.42 -2.13
CA HIS A 312 4.16 6.56 -3.34
C HIS A 312 4.44 5.23 -4.03
N MET A 313 4.90 5.33 -5.27
CA MET A 313 5.64 4.31 -6.00
C MET A 313 6.86 4.94 -6.67
N ARG A 314 7.92 4.15 -6.85
CA ARG A 314 9.16 4.57 -7.50
C ARG A 314 9.25 4.04 -8.92
N ARG A 315 9.94 4.81 -9.76
CA ARG A 315 10.48 4.40 -11.08
C ARG A 315 11.95 4.80 -11.19
N LYS A 316 12.61 4.26 -12.21
CA LYS A 316 13.97 4.65 -12.61
C LYS A 316 13.95 5.07 -14.08
N ALA A 317 14.50 6.24 -14.39
CA ALA A 317 14.60 6.68 -15.77
C ALA A 317 15.57 5.79 -16.55
N LYS A 318 15.16 5.25 -17.71
CA LYS A 318 15.99 4.40 -18.59
C LYS A 318 16.85 5.23 -19.53
N GLN A 319 16.45 6.47 -19.78
CA GLN A 319 17.10 7.42 -20.67
C GLN A 319 16.88 8.84 -20.15
N ASP A 320 17.64 9.80 -20.69
CA ASP A 320 17.39 11.22 -20.46
C ASP A 320 16.01 11.57 -21.00
N VAL A 321 15.20 12.25 -20.17
CA VAL A 321 13.84 12.64 -20.53
C VAL A 321 13.49 13.99 -19.92
N GLU A 322 12.78 14.82 -20.69
CA GLU A 322 12.25 16.08 -20.18
C GLU A 322 10.84 15.86 -19.60
N LEU A 323 10.61 16.30 -18.38
CA LEU A 323 9.32 16.31 -17.74
C LEU A 323 9.08 17.68 -17.09
N ASN A 324 8.02 18.37 -17.51
CA ASN A 324 7.70 19.72 -17.01
C ASN A 324 8.88 20.72 -17.09
N GLY A 325 9.64 20.72 -18.19
CA GLY A 325 10.81 21.57 -18.39
C GLY A 325 12.03 21.21 -17.53
N LYS A 326 12.01 20.05 -16.87
CA LYS A 326 13.13 19.52 -16.08
C LYS A 326 13.73 18.31 -16.79
N LEU A 327 15.07 18.27 -16.88
CA LEU A 327 15.78 17.16 -17.46
C LEU A 327 16.08 16.10 -16.39
N ILE A 328 15.36 14.98 -16.45
CA ILE A 328 15.61 13.78 -15.66
C ILE A 328 16.64 12.94 -16.40
N LYS A 329 17.74 12.58 -15.75
CA LYS A 329 18.82 11.81 -16.35
C LYS A 329 18.55 10.32 -16.31
N ALA A 330 19.13 9.60 -17.27
CA ALA A 330 19.18 8.14 -17.25
C ALA A 330 19.79 7.66 -15.90
N GLY A 331 19.09 6.74 -15.23
CA GLY A 331 19.47 6.23 -13.93
C GLY A 331 18.85 6.95 -12.73
N ASP A 332 18.27 8.13 -12.92
CA ASP A 332 17.65 8.89 -11.82
C ASP A 332 16.46 8.15 -11.22
N LYS A 333 16.35 8.26 -9.90
CA LYS A 333 15.21 7.80 -9.10
C LYS A 333 14.05 8.79 -9.23
N VAL A 334 12.86 8.30 -9.56
CA VAL A 334 11.64 9.10 -9.75
C VAL A 334 10.55 8.56 -8.85
N VAL A 335 10.08 9.37 -7.89
CA VAL A 335 9.09 8.99 -6.89
C VAL A 335 7.77 9.68 -7.19
N MET A 336 6.75 8.90 -7.47
CA MET A 336 5.39 9.34 -7.75
C MET A 336 4.58 9.34 -6.45
N TRP A 337 4.23 10.52 -5.94
CA TRP A 337 3.48 10.66 -4.70
C TRP A 337 1.96 10.57 -4.95
N TYR A 338 1.41 9.36 -4.95
CA TYR A 338 -0.03 9.14 -5.13
C TYR A 338 -0.87 9.87 -4.08
N VAL A 339 -0.38 9.96 -2.84
CA VAL A 339 -1.01 10.71 -1.76
C VAL A 339 -1.19 12.20 -2.11
N SER A 340 -0.22 12.79 -2.81
CA SER A 340 -0.30 14.17 -3.31
C SER A 340 -1.24 14.28 -4.51
N GLY A 341 -1.11 13.41 -5.51
CA GLY A 341 -1.96 13.45 -6.70
C GLY A 341 -3.44 13.26 -6.39
N ASN A 342 -3.78 12.48 -5.37
CA ASN A 342 -5.16 12.33 -4.89
C ASN A 342 -5.69 13.56 -4.11
N ARG A 343 -4.83 14.54 -3.85
CA ARG A 343 -5.14 15.84 -3.25
C ARG A 343 -4.93 17.00 -4.21
N ASP A 344 -4.73 16.71 -5.50
CA ASP A 344 -4.52 17.74 -6.52
C ASP A 344 -5.81 18.53 -6.77
N GLU A 345 -5.78 19.81 -6.43
CA GLU A 345 -6.88 20.76 -6.54
C GLU A 345 -7.29 21.06 -7.97
N THR A 346 -6.43 20.74 -8.95
CA THR A 346 -6.76 20.87 -10.37
C THR A 346 -7.67 19.75 -10.88
N VAL A 347 -7.80 18.66 -10.08
CA VAL A 347 -8.62 17.49 -10.42
C VAL A 347 -9.79 17.32 -9.46
N PHE A 348 -9.56 17.52 -8.17
CA PHE A 348 -10.55 17.30 -7.12
C PHE A 348 -10.90 18.60 -6.42
N GLU A 349 -12.15 19.02 -6.52
CA GLU A 349 -12.67 20.15 -5.73
C GLU A 349 -12.62 19.79 -4.24
N ASP A 350 -12.22 20.72 -3.36
CA ASP A 350 -12.03 20.47 -1.92
C ASP A 350 -11.29 19.15 -1.65
N PRO A 351 -10.06 18.95 -2.16
CA PRO A 351 -9.42 17.63 -2.22
C PRO A 351 -9.11 17.05 -0.85
N HIS A 352 -8.99 17.87 0.20
CA HIS A 352 -8.73 17.43 1.57
C HIS A 352 -9.99 16.87 2.26
N ARG A 353 -11.18 17.28 1.82
CA ARG A 353 -12.44 16.78 2.39
C ARG A 353 -12.80 15.40 1.86
N LEU A 354 -13.38 14.57 2.73
CA LEU A 354 -14.14 13.41 2.32
C LEU A 354 -15.51 13.88 1.82
N ILE A 355 -15.91 13.49 0.62
CA ILE A 355 -17.22 13.81 0.02
C ILE A 355 -17.72 12.50 -0.61
N ILE A 356 -18.59 11.76 0.09
CA ILE A 356 -18.95 10.39 -0.29
C ILE A 356 -19.79 10.30 -1.58
N ASP A 357 -20.37 11.39 -2.03
CA ASP A 357 -21.10 11.54 -3.29
C ASP A 357 -20.30 12.29 -4.37
N ARG A 358 -18.98 12.43 -4.21
CA ARG A 358 -18.07 13.05 -5.18
C ARG A 358 -18.19 12.41 -6.54
N LYS A 359 -18.51 13.19 -7.57
CA LYS A 359 -18.76 12.68 -8.94
C LYS A 359 -17.55 12.01 -9.57
N ASN A 360 -16.35 12.49 -9.28
CA ASN A 360 -15.09 11.99 -9.85
C ASN A 360 -14.25 11.19 -8.86
N ALA A 361 -14.84 10.64 -7.78
CA ALA A 361 -14.14 9.83 -6.79
C ALA A 361 -13.30 8.70 -7.43
N ARG A 362 -13.85 8.02 -8.47
CA ARG A 362 -13.20 6.92 -9.19
C ARG A 362 -12.01 7.34 -10.07
N GLN A 363 -11.73 8.64 -10.20
CA GLN A 363 -10.55 9.14 -10.90
C GLN A 363 -9.29 9.13 -10.02
N HIS A 364 -9.39 8.68 -8.76
CA HIS A 364 -8.22 8.57 -7.89
C HIS A 364 -7.12 7.68 -8.50
N ILE A 365 -5.89 7.94 -8.09
CA ILE A 365 -4.70 7.23 -8.57
C ILE A 365 -4.10 6.27 -7.53
N SER A 366 -4.81 5.97 -6.45
CA SER A 366 -4.33 5.03 -5.40
C SER A 366 -4.02 3.63 -5.94
N PHE A 367 -4.63 3.23 -7.06
CA PHE A 367 -4.37 1.95 -7.70
C PHE A 367 -3.29 2.00 -8.80
N GLY A 368 -2.64 3.16 -8.98
CA GLY A 368 -1.70 3.37 -10.07
C GLY A 368 -2.34 3.36 -11.46
N PHE A 369 -1.49 3.50 -12.47
CA PHE A 369 -1.85 3.49 -13.89
C PHE A 369 -0.91 2.58 -14.69
N GLY A 370 -1.18 2.44 -15.99
CA GLY A 370 -0.32 1.68 -16.91
C GLY A 370 -0.31 0.18 -16.62
N ILE A 371 0.79 -0.47 -17.00
CA ILE A 371 0.91 -1.95 -16.93
C ILE A 371 0.95 -2.46 -15.50
N HIS A 372 1.44 -1.66 -14.55
CA HIS A 372 1.52 -2.00 -13.12
C HIS A 372 0.28 -1.65 -12.31
N ARG A 373 -0.81 -1.19 -12.95
CA ARG A 373 -2.05 -0.88 -12.23
C ARG A 373 -2.47 -2.05 -11.33
N CYS A 374 -2.89 -1.73 -10.09
CA CYS A 374 -3.30 -2.70 -9.08
C CYS A 374 -4.26 -3.75 -9.66
N MET A 375 -3.90 -5.02 -9.52
CA MET A 375 -4.72 -6.14 -9.98
C MET A 375 -5.83 -6.49 -8.99
N GLY A 376 -5.61 -6.21 -7.69
CA GLY A 376 -6.53 -6.51 -6.59
C GLY A 376 -7.60 -5.44 -6.34
N ASN A 377 -7.65 -4.37 -7.14
CA ASN A 377 -8.52 -3.22 -6.89
C ASN A 377 -10.00 -3.59 -6.66
N ARG A 378 -10.55 -4.52 -7.45
CA ARG A 378 -11.94 -4.98 -7.32
C ARG A 378 -12.18 -5.76 -6.03
N LEU A 379 -11.19 -6.56 -5.61
CA LEU A 379 -11.28 -7.32 -4.36
C LEU A 379 -11.25 -6.37 -3.15
N ALA A 380 -10.36 -5.37 -3.17
CA ALA A 380 -10.29 -4.35 -2.13
C ALA A 380 -11.60 -3.55 -2.02
N GLU A 381 -12.12 -3.05 -3.16
CA GLU A 381 -13.41 -2.35 -3.20
C GLU A 381 -14.56 -3.22 -2.68
N MET A 382 -14.57 -4.52 -3.02
CA MET A 382 -15.58 -5.48 -2.56
C MET A 382 -15.53 -5.69 -1.05
N GLN A 383 -14.34 -5.86 -0.48
CA GLN A 383 -14.16 -6.03 0.96
C GLN A 383 -14.64 -4.79 1.74
N LEU A 384 -14.26 -3.58 1.30
CA LEU A 384 -14.72 -2.34 1.91
C LEU A 384 -16.25 -2.18 1.79
N LYS A 385 -16.80 -2.47 0.61
CA LYS A 385 -18.24 -2.39 0.37
C LYS A 385 -19.00 -3.31 1.33
N ILE A 386 -18.61 -4.59 1.41
CA ILE A 386 -19.27 -5.56 2.26
C ILE A 386 -19.13 -5.19 3.74
N LEU A 387 -17.95 -4.73 4.17
CA LEU A 387 -17.74 -4.25 5.53
C LEU A 387 -18.77 -3.17 5.90
N TRP A 388 -18.97 -2.17 5.05
CA TRP A 388 -19.91 -1.09 5.31
C TRP A 388 -21.37 -1.50 5.18
N GLU A 389 -21.73 -2.37 4.24
CA GLU A 389 -23.07 -2.96 4.17
C GLU A 389 -23.44 -3.70 5.44
N GLU A 390 -22.52 -4.50 5.99
CA GLU A 390 -22.77 -5.27 7.20
C GLU A 390 -22.68 -4.43 8.48
N ALA A 391 -21.78 -3.43 8.52
CA ALA A 391 -21.70 -2.47 9.62
C ALA A 391 -22.98 -1.61 9.72
N GLN A 392 -23.50 -1.11 8.60
CA GLN A 392 -24.74 -0.33 8.57
C GLN A 392 -25.97 -1.13 9.04
N LYS A 393 -26.01 -2.43 8.85
CA LYS A 393 -27.08 -3.29 9.38
C LYS A 393 -27.04 -3.44 10.91
N ARG A 394 -25.84 -3.46 11.50
CA ARG A 394 -25.58 -3.81 12.91
C ARG A 394 -25.48 -2.60 13.82
N PHE A 395 -24.87 -1.53 13.33
CA PHE A 395 -24.50 -0.40 14.18
C PHE A 395 -25.27 0.85 13.81
N LYS A 396 -25.71 1.57 14.85
CA LYS A 396 -26.21 2.95 14.69
C LYS A 396 -25.05 3.88 14.39
N PHE A 397 -23.91 3.64 15.03
CA PHE A 397 -22.74 4.47 14.94
C PHE A 397 -21.49 3.68 15.36
N ILE A 398 -20.36 3.98 14.70
CA ILE A 398 -19.01 3.57 15.08
C ILE A 398 -18.29 4.86 15.47
N GLU A 399 -18.05 5.06 16.75
CA GLU A 399 -17.44 6.26 17.31
C GLU A 399 -15.94 6.06 17.48
N VAL A 400 -15.13 6.96 16.90
CA VAL A 400 -13.68 6.99 17.13
C VAL A 400 -13.42 7.77 18.42
N MET A 401 -12.68 7.15 19.35
CA MET A 401 -12.52 7.65 20.72
C MET A 401 -11.33 8.61 20.91
N GLY A 402 -10.58 8.90 19.85
CA GLY A 402 -9.42 9.79 19.89
C GLY A 402 -8.66 9.81 18.58
N GLU A 403 -7.51 10.46 18.55
CA GLU A 403 -6.63 10.41 17.37
C GLU A 403 -6.04 9.01 17.23
N PRO A 404 -6.08 8.41 16.03
CA PRO A 404 -5.46 7.10 15.80
C PRO A 404 -3.94 7.19 15.83
N GLU A 405 -3.30 6.13 16.28
CA GLU A 405 -1.86 5.95 16.13
C GLU A 405 -1.53 5.60 14.68
N ARG A 406 -0.72 6.44 14.01
CA ARG A 406 -0.38 6.26 12.59
C ARG A 406 0.96 5.57 12.42
N SER A 407 1.11 4.90 11.28
CA SER A 407 2.39 4.30 10.89
C SER A 407 3.42 5.37 10.56
N GLN A 408 4.64 5.20 11.11
CA GLN A 408 5.78 6.05 10.80
C GLN A 408 6.48 5.53 9.53
N SER A 409 5.88 5.79 8.37
CA SER A 409 6.33 5.28 7.08
C SER A 409 6.01 6.24 5.94
N VAL A 410 6.95 6.43 5.03
CA VAL A 410 6.74 7.18 3.78
C VAL A 410 6.07 6.34 2.69
N PHE A 411 6.00 5.01 2.89
CA PHE A 411 5.42 4.09 1.90
C PHE A 411 3.99 3.68 2.26
N VAL A 412 3.79 3.11 3.46
CA VAL A 412 2.47 2.72 3.94
C VAL A 412 1.88 3.83 4.81
N LYS A 413 0.91 4.56 4.28
CA LYS A 413 0.12 5.54 5.05
C LYS A 413 -1.02 4.80 5.77
N GLY A 414 -0.78 4.45 7.02
CA GLY A 414 -1.62 3.53 7.77
C GLY A 414 -1.82 3.88 9.22
N TYR A 415 -2.44 2.92 9.93
CA TYR A 415 -2.81 3.02 11.33
C TYR A 415 -2.33 1.78 12.07
N ASN A 416 -1.64 2.00 13.21
CA ASN A 416 -1.20 0.94 14.13
C ASN A 416 -2.28 0.61 15.14
N ASN A 417 -3.04 1.64 15.59
CA ASN A 417 -4.14 1.49 16.54
C ASN A 417 -5.21 2.56 16.28
N MET A 418 -6.47 2.20 16.49
CA MET A 418 -7.59 3.14 16.51
C MET A 418 -8.66 2.66 17.49
N SER A 419 -8.75 3.32 18.66
CA SER A 419 -9.79 3.05 19.64
C SER A 419 -11.16 3.50 19.12
N VAL A 420 -12.12 2.58 19.16
CA VAL A 420 -13.52 2.85 18.79
C VAL A 420 -14.48 2.30 19.81
N ARG A 421 -15.71 2.84 19.82
CA ARG A 421 -16.88 2.32 20.50
C ARG A 421 -18.01 2.14 19.51
N VAL A 422 -18.70 1.00 19.54
CA VAL A 422 -19.85 0.74 18.67
C VAL A 422 -21.15 0.77 19.43
N GLN A 423 -22.18 1.38 18.84
CA GLN A 423 -23.56 1.35 19.32
C GLN A 423 -24.37 0.47 18.37
N ARG A 424 -24.92 -0.64 18.86
CA ARG A 424 -25.81 -1.49 18.05
C ARG A 424 -27.17 -0.85 17.79
N LYS A 425 -27.81 -1.27 16.69
CA LYS A 425 -29.22 -0.92 16.37
C LYS A 425 -30.19 -1.63 17.28
#